data_c0e74ac74bf2ee77a38a543dd256dafa
#
_entry.id   c0e74ac74bf2ee77a38a543dd256dafa
#
_cell.length_a   1.000
_cell.length_b   1.000
_cell.length_c   1.000
_cell.angle_alpha   90.00
_cell.angle_beta   90.00
_cell.angle_gamma   90.00
#
_symmetry.space_group_name_H-M   'P 1'
#
loop_
_entity.id
_entity.type
_entity.pdbx_description
1 polymer ?
#
loop_
_entity_poly.entity_id
_entity_poly.type
_entity_poly.pdbx_seq_one_letter_code
_entity_poly.pdbx_strand_id
1 'polypeptide(L)'
;MEIKKITTEGLEGKSLELALQNNAIVDKLTALESKGIDVSAFEIRLKAVENLEVKAYDAEITALKTALDSLEKKSDNVVLKEPTNMRDAIVLEIKNLGVNNVAELQDFITKQGKPLQLEVKAIAPIATTDNSDTVGRTNLDMTIAWTPTVKNAFLGKFRVVAEQSNKSKFGYMEGAYTGAGAYVGEGAGNANSDSASASATFGSYAKVQAVLSVNTEVYEDLPDFADGLLEQMRIATEKFVDGEAYTGDGLAPAGVQHIKGLKTYATEAVFAAAGNMEAYAASVESANIADLAGAVKSHIDNLDGQYVADKVYMNPVDFYKMSKLKDSTKQPLFATDMLGRPILGGMVVETSSKITANTMLILDSNVVEWRTKRAMQLKIGQILADDVLNDKQSAVLMARYQLLVRSADTVAVIKISDIASAVGAISTTVG
;
A
#
# COMPACT_ATOMS: atom_id res chain seq x y z
N MET A 1 -0.63 -19.01 -34.82
CA MET A 1 -0.79 -19.25 -36.31
C MET A 1 -1.07 -17.90 -36.93
N GLU A 2 -0.25 -17.40 -37.87
CA GLU A 2 -0.43 -16.07 -38.42
C GLU A 2 -1.59 -16.04 -39.43
N ILE A 3 -2.64 -15.30 -39.11
CA ILE A 3 -3.70 -14.95 -40.08
C ILE A 3 -3.17 -13.80 -40.88
N LYS A 4 -3.04 -14.00 -42.23
CA LYS A 4 -2.53 -12.97 -43.13
C LYS A 4 -3.66 -12.02 -43.53
N LYS A 5 -3.38 -10.73 -43.54
CA LYS A 5 -4.28 -9.72 -44.12
C LYS A 5 -4.38 -9.86 -45.62
N ILE A 6 -5.55 -9.59 -46.16
CA ILE A 6 -5.79 -9.60 -47.60
C ILE A 6 -5.11 -8.39 -48.20
N THR A 7 -4.33 -8.61 -49.28
CA THR A 7 -3.68 -7.52 -50.03
C THR A 7 -4.74 -6.70 -50.74
N THR A 8 -4.76 -5.40 -50.52
CA THR A 8 -5.76 -4.48 -51.10
C THR A 8 -5.33 -3.89 -52.44
N GLU A 9 -4.10 -4.18 -52.90
CA GLU A 9 -3.59 -3.71 -54.19
C GLU A 9 -4.32 -4.40 -55.33
N GLY A 10 -4.93 -3.59 -56.20
CA GLY A 10 -5.66 -4.06 -57.41
C GLY A 10 -7.14 -4.42 -57.18
N LEU A 11 -7.68 -4.19 -56.00
CA LEU A 11 -9.10 -4.38 -55.68
C LEU A 11 -9.85 -3.04 -55.84
N GLU A 12 -11.00 -3.04 -56.50
CA GLU A 12 -11.85 -1.86 -56.66
C GLU A 12 -13.30 -2.11 -56.20
N GLY A 13 -13.99 -1.04 -55.80
CA GLY A 13 -15.39 -1.09 -55.42
C GLY A 13 -15.70 -1.96 -54.21
N LYS A 14 -16.73 -2.81 -54.31
CA LYS A 14 -17.19 -3.67 -53.18
C LYS A 14 -16.13 -4.68 -52.73
N SER A 15 -15.26 -5.15 -53.61
CA SER A 15 -14.20 -6.08 -53.27
C SER A 15 -13.11 -5.46 -52.38
N LEU A 16 -12.82 -4.16 -52.59
CA LEU A 16 -11.93 -3.41 -51.71
C LEU A 16 -12.55 -3.17 -50.34
N GLU A 17 -13.84 -2.85 -50.33
CA GLU A 17 -14.57 -2.63 -49.05
C GLU A 17 -14.62 -3.90 -48.20
N LEU A 18 -14.88 -5.06 -48.79
CA LEU A 18 -14.86 -6.37 -48.17
C LEU A 18 -13.47 -6.74 -47.64
N ALA A 19 -12.43 -6.49 -48.44
CA ALA A 19 -11.05 -6.75 -48.01
C ALA A 19 -10.64 -5.87 -46.83
N LEU A 20 -11.06 -4.60 -46.80
CA LEU A 20 -10.82 -3.68 -45.69
C LEU A 20 -11.57 -4.13 -44.42
N GLN A 21 -12.83 -4.60 -44.57
CA GLN A 21 -13.62 -5.13 -43.45
C GLN A 21 -13.02 -6.41 -42.91
N ASN A 22 -12.53 -7.30 -43.72
CA ASN A 22 -11.87 -8.54 -43.32
C ASN A 22 -10.58 -8.24 -42.57
N ASN A 23 -9.76 -7.31 -43.06
CA ASN A 23 -8.54 -6.89 -42.37
C ASN A 23 -8.83 -6.27 -40.97
N ALA A 24 -9.91 -5.49 -40.87
CA ALA A 24 -10.35 -4.95 -39.55
C ALA A 24 -10.77 -6.04 -38.58
N ILE A 25 -11.39 -7.13 -39.07
CA ILE A 25 -11.73 -8.30 -38.23
C ILE A 25 -10.46 -9.03 -37.78
N VAL A 26 -9.48 -9.21 -38.66
CA VAL A 26 -8.18 -9.81 -38.34
C VAL A 26 -7.47 -9.02 -37.23
N ASP A 27 -7.46 -7.69 -37.32
CA ASP A 27 -6.84 -6.83 -36.33
C ASP A 27 -7.52 -6.96 -34.96
N LYS A 28 -8.86 -7.03 -34.94
CA LYS A 28 -9.63 -7.26 -33.70
C LYS A 28 -9.37 -8.64 -33.08
N LEU A 29 -9.31 -9.69 -33.91
CA LEU A 29 -8.98 -11.04 -33.44
C LEU A 29 -7.59 -11.11 -32.82
N THR A 30 -6.60 -10.50 -33.47
CA THR A 30 -5.23 -10.43 -32.93
C THR A 30 -5.18 -9.67 -31.59
N ALA A 31 -5.97 -8.60 -31.47
CA ALA A 31 -6.09 -7.85 -30.21
C ALA A 31 -6.78 -8.66 -29.11
N LEU A 32 -7.75 -9.53 -29.43
CA LEU A 32 -8.41 -10.41 -28.46
C LEU A 32 -7.49 -11.57 -28.05
N GLU A 33 -6.75 -12.14 -29.00
CA GLU A 33 -5.75 -13.17 -28.71
C GLU A 33 -4.66 -12.66 -27.77
N SER A 34 -4.20 -11.42 -27.96
CA SER A 34 -3.22 -10.78 -27.06
C SER A 34 -3.76 -10.56 -25.64
N LYS A 35 -5.08 -10.56 -25.46
CA LYS A 35 -5.76 -10.50 -24.16
C LYS A 35 -6.03 -11.89 -23.55
N GLY A 36 -5.53 -12.96 -24.18
CA GLY A 36 -5.68 -14.34 -23.68
C GLY A 36 -7.06 -14.96 -23.92
N ILE A 37 -7.85 -14.43 -24.85
CA ILE A 37 -9.18 -14.96 -25.18
C ILE A 37 -9.03 -15.99 -26.31
N ASP A 38 -9.65 -17.14 -26.16
CA ASP A 38 -9.65 -18.17 -27.21
C ASP A 38 -10.48 -17.72 -28.42
N VAL A 39 -9.83 -17.46 -29.52
CA VAL A 39 -10.42 -17.00 -30.79
C VAL A 39 -10.41 -18.08 -31.87
N SER A 40 -10.01 -19.29 -31.54
CA SER A 40 -9.81 -20.39 -32.48
C SER A 40 -11.02 -20.70 -33.38
N ALA A 41 -12.22 -20.62 -32.82
CA ALA A 41 -13.47 -20.83 -33.58
C ALA A 41 -13.72 -19.74 -34.63
N PHE A 42 -13.29 -18.52 -34.39
CA PHE A 42 -13.38 -17.40 -35.34
C PHE A 42 -12.32 -17.47 -36.43
N GLU A 43 -11.11 -17.94 -36.09
CA GLU A 43 -10.05 -18.16 -37.07
C GLU A 43 -10.42 -19.20 -38.12
N ILE A 44 -11.07 -20.30 -37.70
CA ILE A 44 -11.53 -21.34 -38.63
C ILE A 44 -12.57 -20.76 -39.61
N ARG A 45 -13.52 -19.97 -39.11
CA ARG A 45 -14.56 -19.32 -39.96
C ARG A 45 -13.98 -18.26 -40.88
N LEU A 46 -13.01 -17.48 -40.41
CA LEU A 46 -12.33 -16.46 -41.21
C LEU A 46 -11.56 -17.10 -42.38
N LYS A 47 -10.84 -18.20 -42.14
CA LYS A 47 -10.16 -18.97 -43.21
C LYS A 47 -11.13 -19.58 -44.22
N ALA A 48 -12.33 -19.97 -43.81
CA ALA A 48 -13.38 -20.42 -44.72
C ALA A 48 -13.85 -19.29 -45.65
N VAL A 49 -13.90 -18.05 -45.14
CA VAL A 49 -14.25 -16.85 -45.92
C VAL A 49 -13.14 -16.43 -46.93
N GLU A 50 -11.85 -16.62 -46.55
CA GLU A 50 -10.72 -16.31 -47.46
C GLU A 50 -10.67 -17.21 -48.72
N ASN A 51 -11.25 -18.41 -48.67
CA ASN A 51 -11.21 -19.40 -49.74
C ASN A 51 -12.41 -19.34 -50.70
N LEU A 52 -13.33 -18.41 -50.53
CA LEU A 52 -14.61 -18.41 -51.26
C LEU A 52 -14.80 -17.13 -52.05
N GLU A 53 -15.34 -17.27 -53.30
CA GLU A 53 -15.57 -16.17 -54.20
C GLU A 53 -16.52 -15.09 -53.65
N VAL A 54 -16.15 -13.82 -53.86
CA VAL A 54 -16.60 -12.55 -53.29
C VAL A 54 -18.12 -12.28 -53.29
N LYS A 55 -18.98 -13.13 -53.83
CA LYS A 55 -20.40 -12.82 -54.08
C LYS A 55 -21.44 -13.27 -53.08
N ALA A 56 -21.06 -14.03 -52.05
CA ALA A 56 -22.05 -14.63 -51.14
C ALA A 56 -21.93 -14.24 -49.63
N TYR A 57 -21.05 -13.33 -49.23
CA TYR A 57 -20.56 -13.28 -47.83
C TYR A 57 -20.84 -12.02 -47.00
N ASP A 58 -21.59 -11.06 -47.49
CA ASP A 58 -22.00 -9.87 -46.71
C ASP A 58 -22.73 -10.26 -45.40
N ALA A 59 -23.53 -11.33 -45.44
CA ALA A 59 -24.26 -11.79 -44.28
C ALA A 59 -23.35 -12.49 -43.23
N GLU A 60 -22.34 -13.29 -43.69
CA GLU A 60 -21.41 -13.97 -42.79
C GLU A 60 -20.41 -13.00 -42.15
N ILE A 61 -19.89 -12.05 -42.90
CA ILE A 61 -19.00 -10.99 -42.38
C ILE A 61 -19.75 -10.13 -41.39
N THR A 62 -21.01 -9.83 -41.61
CA THR A 62 -21.85 -9.07 -40.67
C THR A 62 -22.13 -9.89 -39.41
N ALA A 63 -22.40 -11.19 -39.52
CA ALA A 63 -22.58 -12.07 -38.37
C ALA A 63 -21.28 -12.23 -37.58
N LEU A 64 -20.11 -12.35 -38.21
CA LEU A 64 -18.81 -12.38 -37.56
C LEU A 64 -18.50 -11.08 -36.83
N LYS A 65 -18.81 -9.91 -37.43
CA LYS A 65 -18.67 -8.61 -36.74
C LYS A 65 -19.52 -8.55 -35.47
N THR A 66 -20.80 -8.92 -35.58
CA THR A 66 -21.72 -8.89 -34.43
C THR A 66 -21.29 -9.82 -33.31
N ALA A 67 -20.81 -11.01 -33.68
CA ALA A 67 -20.27 -11.96 -32.71
C ALA A 67 -18.98 -11.48 -32.07
N LEU A 68 -18.10 -10.81 -32.83
CA LEU A 68 -16.87 -10.20 -32.36
C LEU A 68 -17.15 -9.04 -31.39
N ASP A 69 -18.09 -8.15 -31.74
CA ASP A 69 -18.53 -7.05 -30.88
C ASP A 69 -19.18 -7.57 -29.56
N SER A 70 -19.87 -8.71 -29.64
CA SER A 70 -20.40 -9.37 -28.45
C SER A 70 -19.32 -9.98 -27.54
N LEU A 71 -18.22 -10.49 -28.14
CA LEU A 71 -17.05 -10.98 -27.44
C LEU A 71 -16.23 -9.86 -26.83
N GLU A 72 -16.06 -8.75 -27.58
CA GLU A 72 -15.39 -7.55 -27.10
C GLU A 72 -16.13 -6.96 -25.89
N LYS A 73 -17.47 -6.86 -25.95
CA LYS A 73 -18.31 -6.46 -24.82
C LYS A 73 -18.24 -7.44 -23.65
N LYS A 74 -18.13 -8.74 -23.90
CA LYS A 74 -17.90 -9.76 -22.84
C LYS A 74 -16.50 -9.67 -22.26
N SER A 75 -15.47 -9.37 -23.08
CA SER A 75 -14.11 -9.16 -22.64
C SER A 75 -13.97 -7.90 -21.78
N ASP A 76 -14.66 -6.83 -22.11
CA ASP A 76 -14.68 -5.60 -21.28
C ASP A 76 -15.43 -5.83 -19.96
N ASN A 77 -16.36 -6.80 -19.90
CA ASN A 77 -17.02 -7.23 -18.67
C ASN A 77 -16.21 -8.29 -17.88
N VAL A 78 -15.22 -8.95 -18.50
CA VAL A 78 -14.35 -9.96 -17.87
C VAL A 78 -13.03 -9.36 -17.37
N VAL A 79 -12.69 -8.13 -17.75
CA VAL A 79 -11.74 -7.37 -16.94
C VAL A 79 -12.40 -7.24 -15.57
N LEU A 80 -11.98 -8.09 -14.63
CA LEU A 80 -12.24 -7.95 -13.22
C LEU A 80 -11.88 -6.51 -12.88
N LYS A 81 -12.85 -5.60 -12.95
CA LYS A 81 -12.69 -4.26 -12.41
C LYS A 81 -12.29 -4.52 -10.98
N GLU A 82 -11.05 -4.14 -10.66
CA GLU A 82 -10.67 -4.11 -9.25
C GLU A 82 -11.78 -3.36 -8.52
N PRO A 83 -12.30 -3.94 -7.44
CA PRO A 83 -13.44 -3.36 -6.77
C PRO A 83 -13.09 -1.93 -6.38
N THR A 84 -13.84 -0.97 -6.89
CA THR A 84 -13.58 0.46 -6.68
C THR A 84 -14.07 0.93 -5.32
N ASN A 85 -14.94 0.16 -4.68
CA ASN A 85 -15.43 0.44 -3.33
C ASN A 85 -15.59 -0.86 -2.54
N MET A 86 -15.77 -0.74 -1.24
CA MET A 86 -15.87 -1.89 -0.33
C MET A 86 -17.10 -2.76 -0.63
N ARG A 87 -18.20 -2.15 -1.10
CA ARG A 87 -19.41 -2.86 -1.51
C ARG A 87 -19.13 -3.80 -2.67
N ASP A 88 -18.43 -3.31 -3.71
CA ASP A 88 -18.10 -4.11 -4.89
C ASP A 88 -17.13 -5.24 -4.53
N ALA A 89 -16.19 -5.00 -3.59
CA ALA A 89 -15.29 -6.01 -3.07
C ALA A 89 -16.06 -7.10 -2.30
N ILE A 90 -16.98 -6.72 -1.44
CA ILE A 90 -17.84 -7.63 -0.68
C ILE A 90 -18.74 -8.43 -1.63
N VAL A 91 -19.40 -7.76 -2.59
CA VAL A 91 -20.26 -8.40 -3.59
C VAL A 91 -19.49 -9.38 -4.46
N LEU A 92 -18.27 -9.03 -4.86
CA LEU A 92 -17.41 -9.90 -5.64
C LEU A 92 -17.01 -11.15 -4.84
N GLU A 93 -16.68 -10.99 -3.57
CA GLU A 93 -16.29 -12.09 -2.70
C GLU A 93 -17.46 -13.00 -2.36
N ILE A 94 -18.66 -12.43 -2.15
CA ILE A 94 -19.91 -13.20 -1.98
C ILE A 94 -20.23 -14.01 -3.25
N LYS A 95 -20.05 -13.44 -4.45
CA LYS A 95 -20.21 -14.16 -5.72
C LYS A 95 -19.19 -15.27 -5.89
N ASN A 96 -17.94 -15.06 -5.47
CA ASN A 96 -16.90 -16.09 -5.49
C ASN A 96 -17.24 -17.29 -4.59
N LEU A 97 -18.02 -17.06 -3.53
CA LEU A 97 -18.56 -18.13 -2.68
C LEU A 97 -19.76 -18.87 -3.29
N GLY A 98 -20.15 -18.50 -4.52
CA GLY A 98 -21.26 -19.14 -5.24
C GLY A 98 -22.65 -18.70 -4.80
N VAL A 99 -22.73 -17.58 -4.08
CA VAL A 99 -24.00 -17.03 -3.56
C VAL A 99 -24.44 -15.87 -4.47
N ASN A 100 -25.59 -16.00 -5.14
CA ASN A 100 -26.04 -15.02 -6.12
C ASN A 100 -27.18 -14.11 -5.62
N ASN A 101 -27.80 -14.42 -4.49
CA ASN A 101 -28.95 -13.70 -3.93
C ASN A 101 -28.84 -13.56 -2.41
N VAL A 102 -29.47 -12.53 -1.87
CA VAL A 102 -29.55 -12.29 -0.41
C VAL A 102 -30.21 -13.47 0.33
N ALA A 103 -31.23 -14.10 -0.27
CA ALA A 103 -31.89 -15.28 0.28
C ALA A 103 -30.93 -16.50 0.38
N GLU A 104 -30.09 -16.71 -0.63
CA GLU A 104 -29.07 -17.76 -0.61
C GLU A 104 -27.97 -17.45 0.42
N LEU A 105 -27.65 -16.18 0.64
CA LEU A 105 -26.73 -15.75 1.67
C LEU A 105 -27.26 -16.03 3.08
N GLN A 106 -28.52 -15.74 3.33
CA GLN A 106 -29.19 -16.06 4.59
C GLN A 106 -29.24 -17.57 4.83
N ASP A 107 -29.57 -18.33 3.80
CA ASP A 107 -29.58 -19.81 3.83
C ASP A 107 -28.18 -20.38 4.10
N PHE A 108 -27.15 -19.77 3.50
CA PHE A 108 -25.75 -20.18 3.69
C PHE A 108 -25.29 -19.94 5.13
N ILE A 109 -25.59 -18.76 5.68
CA ILE A 109 -25.28 -18.41 7.07
C ILE A 109 -26.03 -19.31 8.05
N THR A 110 -27.31 -19.54 7.79
CA THR A 110 -28.19 -20.35 8.66
C THR A 110 -27.80 -21.82 8.66
N LYS A 111 -27.46 -22.39 7.49
CA LYS A 111 -27.09 -23.81 7.35
C LYS A 111 -25.70 -24.13 7.88
N GLN A 112 -24.76 -23.22 7.78
CA GLN A 112 -23.39 -23.49 8.21
C GLN A 112 -23.13 -23.13 9.69
N GLY A 113 -23.97 -22.31 10.31
CA GLY A 113 -23.78 -21.90 11.72
C GLY A 113 -22.43 -21.19 11.97
N LYS A 114 -21.75 -20.73 10.92
CA LYS A 114 -20.45 -20.05 10.98
C LYS A 114 -20.55 -18.67 10.34
N PRO A 115 -19.96 -17.64 10.96
CA PRO A 115 -19.93 -16.32 10.35
C PRO A 115 -19.16 -16.33 9.03
N LEU A 116 -19.66 -15.63 8.02
CA LEU A 116 -19.00 -15.44 6.73
C LEU A 116 -17.68 -14.71 6.92
N GLN A 117 -16.59 -15.27 6.41
CA GLN A 117 -15.27 -14.63 6.43
C GLN A 117 -14.93 -14.14 5.03
N LEU A 118 -14.83 -12.82 4.88
CA LEU A 118 -14.45 -12.17 3.63
C LEU A 118 -13.05 -11.59 3.77
N GLU A 119 -12.18 -11.87 2.82
CA GLU A 119 -10.87 -11.20 2.72
C GLU A 119 -11.02 -9.93 1.88
N VAL A 120 -11.05 -8.79 2.53
CA VAL A 120 -11.06 -7.51 1.84
C VAL A 120 -9.62 -7.13 1.50
N LYS A 121 -9.24 -7.29 0.24
CA LYS A 121 -7.95 -6.77 -0.26
C LYS A 121 -7.95 -5.25 -0.15
N ALA A 122 -6.79 -4.68 0.18
CA ALA A 122 -6.63 -3.23 0.25
C ALA A 122 -7.09 -2.60 -1.08
N ILE A 123 -8.13 -1.79 -1.01
CA ILE A 123 -8.68 -1.08 -2.16
C ILE A 123 -7.83 0.17 -2.37
N ALA A 124 -7.38 0.39 -3.61
CA ALA A 124 -6.70 1.64 -3.96
C ALA A 124 -7.60 2.84 -3.61
N PRO A 125 -7.05 3.98 -3.18
CA PRO A 125 -7.85 5.14 -2.82
C PRO A 125 -8.70 5.55 -4.03
N ILE A 126 -10.01 5.57 -3.84
CA ILE A 126 -10.97 5.99 -4.86
C ILE A 126 -10.79 7.48 -5.09
N ALA A 127 -10.35 7.85 -6.29
CA ALA A 127 -10.44 9.23 -6.74
C ALA A 127 -11.92 9.56 -6.95
N THR A 128 -12.46 10.46 -6.16
CA THR A 128 -13.80 10.99 -6.34
C THR A 128 -13.83 11.91 -7.55
N THR A 129 -13.96 11.35 -8.74
CA THR A 129 -14.29 12.09 -9.95
C THR A 129 -15.31 11.31 -10.76
N ASP A 130 -16.52 11.21 -10.26
CA ASP A 130 -17.70 11.06 -11.10
C ASP A 130 -18.97 11.19 -10.24
N ASN A 131 -19.36 12.43 -9.99
CA ASN A 131 -20.73 12.75 -9.68
C ASN A 131 -21.12 13.96 -10.51
N SER A 132 -21.27 13.74 -11.83
CA SER A 132 -21.98 14.65 -12.68
C SER A 132 -23.36 14.05 -12.99
N ASP A 133 -24.29 14.21 -12.10
CA ASP A 133 -25.69 14.12 -12.44
C ASP A 133 -26.44 15.34 -11.90
N THR A 134 -26.32 16.40 -12.68
CA THR A 134 -27.07 17.65 -12.52
C THR A 134 -28.45 17.46 -13.13
N VAL A 135 -29.35 16.86 -12.42
CA VAL A 135 -30.79 17.02 -12.74
C VAL A 135 -31.45 17.75 -11.58
N GLY A 136 -31.88 18.97 -11.85
CA GLY A 136 -32.55 19.84 -10.89
C GLY A 136 -33.82 19.22 -10.31
N ARG A 137 -33.62 18.53 -9.21
CA ARG A 137 -34.65 18.24 -8.22
C ARG A 137 -34.12 18.76 -6.91
N THR A 138 -34.92 19.55 -6.22
CA THR A 138 -34.75 19.85 -4.77
C THR A 138 -35.00 18.55 -4.00
N ASN A 139 -34.16 17.54 -4.21
CA ASN A 139 -34.08 16.42 -3.31
C ASN A 139 -33.12 16.85 -2.23
N LEU A 140 -33.55 16.71 -0.98
CA LEU A 140 -32.56 16.66 0.10
C LEU A 140 -31.44 15.75 -0.39
N ASP A 141 -30.24 16.28 -0.47
CA ASP A 141 -29.05 15.48 -0.72
C ASP A 141 -28.88 14.62 0.55
N MET A 142 -29.36 13.38 0.46
CA MET A 142 -29.21 12.40 1.54
C MET A 142 -27.81 11.78 1.54
N THR A 143 -26.88 12.35 0.78
CA THR A 143 -25.48 11.93 0.86
C THR A 143 -24.94 12.22 2.23
N ILE A 144 -24.69 11.18 2.97
CA ILE A 144 -24.07 11.27 4.28
C ILE A 144 -22.61 11.68 4.07
N ALA A 145 -22.24 12.85 4.59
CA ALA A 145 -20.86 13.31 4.55
C ALA A 145 -20.01 12.49 5.53
N TRP A 146 -19.33 11.50 5.00
CA TRP A 146 -18.41 10.68 5.78
C TRP A 146 -17.06 11.35 6.01
N THR A 147 -16.33 10.91 7.03
CA THR A 147 -14.97 11.36 7.29
C THR A 147 -14.08 11.04 6.08
N PRO A 148 -13.35 12.02 5.53
CA PRO A 148 -12.50 11.76 4.37
C PRO A 148 -11.41 10.75 4.69
N THR A 149 -10.97 10.02 3.67
CA THR A 149 -9.85 9.08 3.76
C THR A 149 -8.58 9.80 4.20
N VAL A 150 -7.91 9.27 5.20
CA VAL A 150 -6.67 9.86 5.74
C VAL A 150 -5.48 9.28 4.96
N LYS A 151 -4.57 10.15 4.54
CA LYS A 151 -3.29 9.72 3.96
C LYS A 151 -2.46 9.01 5.03
N ASN A 152 -2.17 7.74 4.82
CA ASN A 152 -1.28 6.97 5.68
C ASN A 152 0.16 7.43 5.50
N ALA A 153 0.86 7.71 6.59
CA ALA A 153 2.24 8.15 6.58
C ALA A 153 3.22 6.97 6.65
N PHE A 154 2.85 5.92 7.35
CA PHE A 154 3.70 4.76 7.63
C PHE A 154 3.18 3.48 6.98
N LEU A 155 1.86 3.26 7.02
CA LEU A 155 1.24 2.06 6.45
C LEU A 155 1.45 2.01 4.92
N GLY A 156 1.97 0.89 4.43
CA GLY A 156 2.25 0.70 3.01
C GLY A 156 3.54 1.39 2.49
N LYS A 157 4.32 2.02 3.37
CA LYS A 157 5.57 2.70 3.00
C LYS A 157 6.83 1.85 3.21
N PHE A 158 6.70 0.73 3.89
CA PHE A 158 7.78 -0.18 4.22
C PHE A 158 7.60 -1.53 3.53
N ARG A 159 8.65 -2.33 3.51
CA ARG A 159 8.62 -3.67 2.96
C ARG A 159 7.64 -4.55 3.72
N VAL A 160 6.64 -5.08 3.01
CA VAL A 160 5.66 -5.99 3.60
C VAL A 160 6.16 -7.42 3.52
N VAL A 161 6.19 -8.10 4.67
CA VAL A 161 6.52 -9.52 4.78
C VAL A 161 5.27 -10.25 5.26
N ALA A 162 4.64 -11.01 4.35
CA ALA A 162 3.49 -11.85 4.69
C ALA A 162 3.98 -13.17 5.30
N GLU A 163 3.51 -13.48 6.50
CA GLU A 163 3.83 -14.72 7.20
C GLU A 163 2.73 -15.75 6.95
N GLN A 164 3.07 -16.83 6.27
CA GLN A 164 2.14 -17.94 5.99
C GLN A 164 2.12 -19.00 7.08
N SER A 165 2.90 -18.85 8.14
CA SER A 165 3.01 -19.83 9.22
C SER A 165 1.82 -19.77 10.18
N ASN A 166 1.31 -20.95 10.59
CA ASN A 166 0.29 -21.07 11.64
C ASN A 166 0.82 -20.74 13.06
N LYS A 167 2.09 -20.39 13.21
CA LYS A 167 2.73 -20.07 14.49
C LYS A 167 2.23 -18.73 15.02
N SER A 168 2.05 -18.62 16.33
CA SER A 168 1.62 -17.39 17.01
C SER A 168 2.70 -16.32 17.05
N LYS A 169 3.96 -16.73 16.96
CA LYS A 169 5.15 -15.87 16.99
C LYS A 169 5.92 -16.00 15.70
N PHE A 170 6.56 -14.94 15.27
CA PHE A 170 7.59 -15.01 14.23
C PHE A 170 8.97 -15.12 14.87
N GLY A 171 9.87 -15.85 14.23
CA GLY A 171 11.25 -15.93 14.63
C GLY A 171 12.14 -15.37 13.54
N TYR A 172 13.20 -14.71 13.94
CA TYR A 172 14.28 -14.32 13.05
C TYR A 172 15.62 -14.56 13.75
N MET A 173 16.64 -14.81 12.95
CA MET A 173 17.99 -15.01 13.48
C MET A 173 18.79 -13.73 13.24
N GLU A 174 19.49 -13.31 14.26
CA GLU A 174 20.47 -12.24 14.20
C GLU A 174 21.85 -12.88 14.31
N GLY A 175 22.65 -12.70 13.27
CA GLY A 175 24.04 -13.14 13.26
C GLY A 175 24.96 -11.95 13.46
N ALA A 176 25.96 -12.10 14.33
CA ALA A 176 27.06 -11.17 14.44
C ALA A 176 28.35 -11.91 14.02
N TYR A 177 29.06 -11.30 13.11
CA TYR A 177 30.41 -11.71 12.73
C TYR A 177 31.36 -10.61 13.14
N THR A 178 32.37 -11.01 13.94
CA THR A 178 33.43 -10.11 14.36
C THR A 178 34.74 -10.66 13.80
N GLY A 179 35.13 -10.13 12.67
CA GLY A 179 36.36 -10.50 12.00
C GLY A 179 36.75 -9.43 10.99
N ALA A 180 38.02 -9.25 10.79
CA ALA A 180 38.55 -8.35 9.77
C ALA A 180 39.51 -9.13 8.87
N GLY A 181 39.41 -8.93 7.57
CA GLY A 181 40.42 -9.44 6.65
C GLY A 181 41.77 -8.84 7.00
N ALA A 182 42.80 -9.67 7.12
CA ALA A 182 44.18 -9.24 7.37
C ALA A 182 45.09 -9.70 6.25
N TYR A 183 46.09 -8.90 5.93
CA TYR A 183 47.20 -9.33 5.06
C TYR A 183 48.06 -10.28 5.84
N VAL A 184 48.28 -11.48 5.31
CA VAL A 184 49.14 -12.50 5.91
C VAL A 184 50.39 -12.62 5.06
N GLY A 185 51.55 -12.47 5.69
CA GLY A 185 52.86 -12.67 5.04
C GLY A 185 53.07 -14.13 4.65
N GLU A 186 53.92 -14.36 3.65
CA GLU A 186 54.26 -15.70 3.21
C GLU A 186 54.92 -16.48 4.37
N GLY A 187 54.34 -17.65 4.72
CA GLY A 187 54.82 -18.48 5.84
C GLY A 187 54.37 -18.05 7.24
N ALA A 188 53.55 -17.00 7.36
CA ALA A 188 52.95 -16.61 8.63
C ALA A 188 51.67 -17.41 8.90
N GLY A 189 51.48 -17.84 10.15
CA GLY A 189 50.24 -18.50 10.57
C GLY A 189 49.05 -17.55 10.57
N ASN A 190 47.89 -18.02 10.18
CA ASN A 190 46.63 -17.27 10.28
C ASN A 190 46.37 -16.92 11.76
N ALA A 191 46.38 -15.64 12.07
CA ALA A 191 45.87 -15.14 13.35
C ALA A 191 44.35 -14.95 13.23
N ASN A 192 43.59 -16.05 13.31
CA ASN A 192 42.12 -15.97 13.33
C ASN A 192 41.66 -15.64 14.74
N SER A 193 41.28 -14.41 14.95
CA SER A 193 40.52 -13.97 16.12
C SER A 193 39.03 -13.77 15.77
N ASP A 194 38.56 -14.36 14.68
CA ASP A 194 37.19 -14.18 14.17
C ASP A 194 36.19 -14.97 15.03
N SER A 195 35.14 -14.32 15.42
CA SER A 195 34.03 -14.96 16.12
C SER A 195 32.74 -14.73 15.33
N ALA A 196 31.95 -15.78 15.23
CA ALA A 196 30.60 -15.70 14.69
C ALA A 196 29.59 -16.17 15.74
N SER A 197 28.57 -15.41 15.95
CA SER A 197 27.45 -15.79 16.84
C SER A 197 26.14 -15.62 16.11
N ALA A 198 25.19 -16.48 16.43
CA ALA A 198 23.82 -16.35 15.94
C ALA A 198 22.84 -16.52 17.10
N SER A 199 21.92 -15.59 17.23
CA SER A 199 20.86 -15.66 18.24
C SER A 199 19.49 -15.67 17.55
N ALA A 200 18.57 -16.49 18.08
CA ALA A 200 17.19 -16.52 17.62
C ALA A 200 16.35 -15.57 18.45
N THR A 201 15.72 -14.61 17.81
CA THR A 201 14.81 -13.65 18.45
C THR A 201 13.38 -13.94 18.01
N PHE A 202 12.44 -13.88 18.94
CA PHE A 202 11.03 -14.15 18.69
C PHE A 202 10.19 -12.91 18.99
N GLY A 203 9.35 -12.54 18.02
CA GLY A 203 8.37 -11.48 18.17
C GLY A 203 6.94 -12.01 18.14
N SER A 204 6.03 -11.28 18.75
CA SER A 204 4.59 -11.58 18.75
C SER A 204 3.84 -10.60 17.86
N TYR A 205 2.75 -11.06 17.22
CA TYR A 205 1.88 -10.20 16.42
C TYR A 205 0.85 -9.51 17.29
N ALA A 206 0.70 -8.22 17.11
CA ALA A 206 -0.41 -7.46 17.68
C ALA A 206 -1.71 -7.79 16.93
N LYS A 207 -2.79 -7.99 17.66
CA LYS A 207 -4.13 -8.16 17.11
C LYS A 207 -4.85 -6.82 17.18
N VAL A 208 -5.22 -6.29 16.03
CA VAL A 208 -6.07 -5.10 15.92
C VAL A 208 -7.47 -5.57 15.56
N GLN A 209 -8.46 -5.06 16.25
CA GLN A 209 -9.86 -5.41 16.06
C GLN A 209 -10.73 -4.17 16.22
N ALA A 210 -11.66 -3.99 15.29
CA ALA A 210 -12.77 -3.05 15.42
C ALA A 210 -14.08 -3.84 15.35
N VAL A 211 -15.08 -3.41 16.11
CA VAL A 211 -16.40 -4.04 16.16
C VAL A 211 -17.44 -2.96 15.94
N LEU A 212 -18.37 -3.21 15.05
CA LEU A 212 -19.54 -2.38 14.78
C LEU A 212 -20.77 -3.27 14.91
N SER A 213 -21.73 -2.88 15.75
CA SER A 213 -23.00 -3.55 15.89
C SER A 213 -24.13 -2.62 15.46
N VAL A 214 -24.97 -3.06 14.54
CA VAL A 214 -26.05 -2.28 13.94
C VAL A 214 -27.33 -3.14 13.99
N ASN A 215 -28.49 -2.52 14.22
CA ASN A 215 -29.76 -3.21 14.18
C ASN A 215 -30.03 -3.74 12.78
N THR A 216 -30.64 -4.93 12.67
CA THR A 216 -30.95 -5.57 11.39
C THR A 216 -31.78 -4.69 10.48
N GLU A 217 -32.76 -3.97 11.05
CA GLU A 217 -33.61 -3.01 10.33
C GLU A 217 -32.80 -1.93 9.60
N VAL A 218 -31.69 -1.45 10.18
CA VAL A 218 -30.84 -0.44 9.54
C VAL A 218 -30.13 -1.01 8.31
N TYR A 219 -29.74 -2.28 8.33
CA TYR A 219 -29.17 -2.95 7.17
C TYR A 219 -30.21 -3.14 6.04
N GLU A 220 -31.47 -3.39 6.41
CA GLU A 220 -32.54 -3.61 5.46
C GLU A 220 -33.06 -2.30 4.86
N ASP A 221 -33.27 -1.28 5.70
CA ASP A 221 -33.86 -0.01 5.31
C ASP A 221 -32.87 0.99 4.72
N LEU A 222 -31.61 0.96 5.19
CA LEU A 222 -30.57 1.92 4.82
C LEU A 222 -29.25 1.22 4.45
N PRO A 223 -29.19 0.43 3.37
CA PRO A 223 -27.99 -0.32 3.00
C PRO A 223 -26.78 0.58 2.71
N ASP A 224 -26.98 1.74 2.09
CA ASP A 224 -25.89 2.69 1.80
C ASP A 224 -25.29 3.28 3.08
N PHE A 225 -26.09 3.45 4.13
CA PHE A 225 -25.60 3.88 5.44
C PHE A 225 -24.77 2.79 6.11
N ALA A 226 -25.20 1.54 6.06
CA ALA A 226 -24.46 0.41 6.61
C ALA A 226 -23.10 0.23 5.90
N ASP A 227 -23.08 0.32 4.57
CA ASP A 227 -21.85 0.27 3.78
C ASP A 227 -20.89 1.42 4.13
N GLY A 228 -21.42 2.63 4.31
CA GLY A 228 -20.64 3.79 4.76
C GLY A 228 -20.03 3.60 6.15
N LEU A 229 -20.77 2.99 7.08
CA LEU A 229 -20.25 2.68 8.42
C LEU A 229 -19.12 1.65 8.37
N LEU A 230 -19.23 0.62 7.53
CA LEU A 230 -18.16 -0.37 7.34
C LEU A 230 -16.88 0.27 6.79
N GLU A 231 -17.03 1.17 5.81
CA GLU A 231 -15.87 1.90 5.27
C GLU A 231 -15.25 2.83 6.33
N GLN A 232 -16.06 3.51 7.15
CA GLN A 232 -15.54 4.33 8.25
C GLN A 232 -14.82 3.48 9.31
N MET A 233 -15.31 2.29 9.59
CA MET A 233 -14.63 1.34 10.49
C MET A 233 -13.27 0.94 9.93
N ARG A 234 -13.18 0.68 8.61
CA ARG A 234 -11.91 0.38 7.93
C ARG A 234 -10.93 1.56 8.03
N ILE A 235 -11.37 2.76 7.67
CA ILE A 235 -10.56 3.99 7.73
C ILE A 235 -10.07 4.25 9.16
N ALA A 236 -10.94 4.10 10.16
CA ALA A 236 -10.58 4.29 11.55
C ALA A 236 -9.52 3.28 12.02
N THR A 237 -9.66 2.02 11.59
CA THR A 237 -8.69 0.96 11.91
C THR A 237 -7.35 1.21 11.24
N GLU A 238 -7.32 1.59 9.97
CA GLU A 238 -6.08 1.96 9.26
C GLU A 238 -5.40 3.15 9.91
N LYS A 239 -6.15 4.19 10.28
CA LYS A 239 -5.63 5.36 10.98
C LYS A 239 -5.05 5.02 12.35
N PHE A 240 -5.66 4.08 13.06
CA PHE A 240 -5.13 3.57 14.32
C PHE A 240 -3.80 2.84 14.09
N VAL A 241 -3.78 1.88 13.15
CA VAL A 241 -2.58 1.10 12.81
C VAL A 241 -1.44 1.98 12.33
N ASP A 242 -1.73 2.99 11.48
CA ASP A 242 -0.74 3.96 11.01
C ASP A 242 -0.17 4.80 12.17
N GLY A 243 -1.01 5.16 13.13
CA GLY A 243 -0.55 5.84 14.35
C GLY A 243 0.36 4.97 15.21
N GLU A 244 -0.06 3.73 15.46
CA GLU A 244 0.71 2.76 16.25
C GLU A 244 2.03 2.34 15.55
N ALA A 245 2.11 2.43 14.24
CA ALA A 245 3.38 2.22 13.51
C ALA A 245 4.48 3.19 13.94
N TYR A 246 4.12 4.37 14.44
CA TYR A 246 5.07 5.33 15.01
C TYR A 246 5.10 5.29 16.54
N THR A 247 3.94 5.38 17.20
CA THR A 247 3.81 5.60 18.65
C THR A 247 3.81 4.33 19.49
N GLY A 248 3.60 3.17 18.87
CA GLY A 248 3.44 1.90 19.56
C GLY A 248 4.57 1.57 20.52
N ASP A 249 4.23 1.10 21.71
CA ASP A 249 5.19 0.78 22.79
C ASP A 249 5.77 -0.62 22.68
N GLY A 250 5.13 -1.52 21.94
CA GLY A 250 5.54 -2.92 21.80
C GLY A 250 5.36 -3.76 23.05
N LEU A 251 4.73 -3.21 24.11
CA LEU A 251 4.47 -3.91 25.34
C LEU A 251 3.32 -4.89 25.21
N ALA A 252 3.14 -5.73 26.22
CA ALA A 252 2.04 -6.68 26.26
C ALA A 252 1.26 -6.54 27.60
N PRO A 253 0.65 -5.37 27.88
CA PRO A 253 -0.11 -5.18 29.10
C PRO A 253 -1.30 -6.16 29.13
N ALA A 254 -1.51 -6.79 30.27
CA ALA A 254 -2.55 -7.81 30.47
C ALA A 254 -2.59 -8.92 29.38
N GLY A 255 -1.44 -9.22 28.76
CA GLY A 255 -1.33 -10.24 27.71
C GLY A 255 -1.77 -9.78 26.31
N VAL A 256 -2.14 -8.51 26.14
CA VAL A 256 -2.48 -7.92 24.83
C VAL A 256 -1.23 -7.31 24.20
N GLN A 257 -0.73 -7.94 23.16
CA GLN A 257 0.46 -7.45 22.46
C GLN A 257 0.14 -6.18 21.65
N HIS A 258 0.89 -5.13 21.90
CA HIS A 258 0.85 -3.89 21.12
C HIS A 258 1.84 -3.94 19.93
N ILE A 259 1.59 -3.13 18.93
CA ILE A 259 2.56 -2.90 17.85
C ILE A 259 3.76 -2.17 18.44
N LYS A 260 4.97 -2.60 18.11
CA LYS A 260 6.18 -1.86 18.46
C LYS A 260 6.46 -0.84 17.38
N GLY A 261 6.29 0.44 17.69
CA GLY A 261 6.40 1.54 16.74
C GLY A 261 7.84 2.00 16.50
N LEU A 262 8.03 2.76 15.43
CA LEU A 262 9.35 3.31 15.05
C LEU A 262 9.99 4.15 16.14
N LYS A 263 9.19 4.92 16.90
CA LYS A 263 9.68 5.71 18.03
C LYS A 263 10.41 4.87 19.08
N THR A 264 9.95 3.64 19.27
CA THR A 264 10.51 2.70 20.26
C THR A 264 11.76 1.97 19.74
N TYR A 265 11.88 1.80 18.42
CA TYR A 265 13.08 1.25 17.80
C TYR A 265 14.18 2.29 17.60
N ALA A 266 13.80 3.55 17.37
CA ALA A 266 14.70 4.61 16.98
C ALA A 266 15.75 4.93 18.06
N THR A 267 16.99 5.03 17.62
CA THR A 267 18.10 5.54 18.42
C THR A 267 18.01 7.06 18.51
N GLU A 268 18.18 7.63 19.70
CA GLU A 268 18.20 9.09 19.88
C GLU A 268 19.52 9.66 19.35
N ALA A 269 19.43 10.76 18.58
CA ALA A 269 20.60 11.50 18.14
C ALA A 269 21.17 12.35 19.29
N VAL A 270 22.40 12.11 19.68
CA VAL A 270 23.09 12.85 20.76
C VAL A 270 24.33 13.55 20.20
N PHE A 271 24.26 14.88 20.07
CA PHE A 271 25.33 15.75 19.56
C PHE A 271 26.23 16.31 20.67
N ALA A 272 26.57 15.49 21.64
CA ALA A 272 27.43 15.86 22.76
C ALA A 272 28.67 14.97 22.79
N ALA A 273 29.64 15.33 23.60
CA ALA A 273 30.83 14.47 23.85
C ALA A 273 30.43 13.07 24.28
N ALA A 274 31.01 12.05 23.68
CA ALA A 274 30.64 10.65 23.81
C ALA A 274 29.22 10.27 23.31
N GLY A 275 28.53 11.15 22.59
CA GLY A 275 27.29 10.86 21.89
C GLY A 275 27.51 10.19 20.54
N ASN A 276 26.49 9.51 20.03
CA ASN A 276 26.54 8.85 18.71
C ASN A 276 26.75 9.84 17.54
N MET A 277 26.47 11.13 17.76
CA MET A 277 26.61 12.21 16.77
C MET A 277 27.71 13.23 17.14
N GLU A 278 28.65 12.87 18.01
CA GLU A 278 29.71 13.76 18.46
C GLU A 278 30.49 14.40 17.31
N ALA A 279 30.80 13.64 16.26
CA ALA A 279 31.54 14.14 15.09
C ALA A 279 30.87 15.32 14.35
N TYR A 280 29.58 15.53 14.58
CA TYR A 280 28.80 16.59 13.95
C TYR A 280 28.48 17.73 14.91
N ALA A 281 28.89 17.64 16.17
CA ALA A 281 28.71 18.71 17.14
C ALA A 281 29.55 19.95 16.76
N ALA A 282 28.94 21.14 16.87
CA ALA A 282 29.57 22.43 16.55
C ALA A 282 30.31 22.42 15.18
N SER A 283 29.72 21.81 14.18
CA SER A 283 30.35 21.59 12.86
C SER A 283 29.89 22.57 11.77
N VAL A 284 28.80 23.29 11.98
CA VAL A 284 28.15 24.14 10.98
C VAL A 284 27.91 25.53 11.53
N GLU A 285 28.30 26.56 10.77
CA GLU A 285 27.99 27.96 11.10
C GLU A 285 26.52 28.26 10.79
N SER A 286 25.79 28.84 11.74
CA SER A 286 24.37 29.19 11.58
C SER A 286 23.51 28.03 11.09
N ALA A 287 23.67 26.86 11.71
CA ALA A 287 22.99 25.64 11.33
C ALA A 287 21.45 25.75 11.26
N ASN A 288 20.86 25.01 10.37
CA ASN A 288 19.41 24.93 10.19
C ASN A 288 18.91 23.46 10.18
N ILE A 289 17.60 23.27 10.00
CA ILE A 289 16.98 21.92 10.01
C ILE A 289 17.54 21.02 8.88
N ALA A 290 17.95 21.60 7.73
CA ALA A 290 18.51 20.81 6.64
C ALA A 290 19.92 20.32 6.98
N ASP A 291 20.73 21.15 7.62
CA ASP A 291 22.06 20.79 8.07
C ASP A 291 21.98 19.66 9.11
N LEU A 292 21.01 19.76 10.02
CA LEU A 292 20.71 18.71 10.98
C LEU A 292 20.33 17.39 10.32
N ALA A 293 19.41 17.44 9.32
CA ALA A 293 19.05 16.26 8.55
C ALA A 293 20.22 15.69 7.75
N GLY A 294 21.06 16.58 7.19
CA GLY A 294 22.30 16.22 6.49
C GLY A 294 23.33 15.53 7.39
N ALA A 295 23.50 16.03 8.62
CA ALA A 295 24.39 15.41 9.61
C ALA A 295 23.94 13.97 9.97
N VAL A 296 22.64 13.80 10.24
CA VAL A 296 22.08 12.46 10.54
C VAL A 296 22.18 11.53 9.34
N LYS A 297 21.87 12.04 8.13
CA LYS A 297 22.05 11.26 6.90
C LYS A 297 23.51 10.80 6.74
N SER A 298 24.45 11.74 6.85
CA SER A 298 25.87 11.43 6.76
C SER A 298 26.32 10.40 7.79
N HIS A 299 25.76 10.44 9.00
CA HIS A 299 26.03 9.44 10.03
C HIS A 299 25.55 8.06 9.61
N ILE A 300 24.29 7.94 9.14
CA ILE A 300 23.72 6.65 8.68
C ILE A 300 24.51 6.12 7.47
N ASP A 301 24.80 6.96 6.50
CA ASP A 301 25.53 6.59 5.28
C ASP A 301 26.98 6.17 5.58
N ASN A 302 27.58 6.67 6.70
CA ASN A 302 28.92 6.34 7.15
C ASN A 302 29.02 5.05 7.97
N LEU A 303 27.89 4.37 8.23
CA LEU A 303 27.88 3.06 8.89
C LEU A 303 28.32 1.96 7.92
N ASP A 304 29.63 1.96 7.57
CA ASP A 304 30.27 1.03 6.64
C ASP A 304 29.59 0.91 5.26
N GLY A 305 28.81 1.91 4.86
CA GLY A 305 28.07 1.93 3.60
C GLY A 305 26.96 0.87 3.51
N GLN A 306 26.55 0.31 4.64
CA GLN A 306 25.51 -0.72 4.70
C GLN A 306 24.11 -0.14 4.62
N TYR A 307 23.92 1.11 5.03
CA TYR A 307 22.64 1.79 5.14
C TYR A 307 22.63 3.08 4.32
N VAL A 308 21.46 3.44 3.79
CA VAL A 308 21.26 4.68 3.04
C VAL A 308 19.99 5.33 3.55
N ALA A 309 20.12 6.45 4.24
CA ALA A 309 18.95 7.20 4.69
C ALA A 309 18.16 7.74 3.49
N ASP A 310 16.91 7.34 3.35
CA ASP A 310 16.04 7.68 2.22
C ASP A 310 14.80 8.48 2.62
N LYS A 311 14.36 8.42 3.89
CA LYS A 311 13.15 9.07 4.37
C LYS A 311 13.34 9.88 5.63
N VAL A 312 12.67 11.02 5.64
CA VAL A 312 12.53 11.89 6.80
C VAL A 312 11.06 12.01 7.15
N TYR A 313 10.73 11.75 8.38
CA TYR A 313 9.38 11.93 8.92
C TYR A 313 9.37 13.08 9.94
N MET A 314 8.41 14.00 9.79
CA MET A 314 8.27 15.13 10.71
C MET A 314 6.82 15.58 10.87
N ASN A 315 6.59 16.44 11.86
CA ASN A 315 5.28 17.06 12.05
C ASN A 315 4.97 18.05 10.92
N PRO A 316 3.73 18.16 10.43
CA PRO A 316 3.35 19.13 9.41
C PRO A 316 3.67 20.60 9.77
N VAL A 317 3.62 20.96 11.06
CA VAL A 317 3.95 22.31 11.54
C VAL A 317 5.44 22.62 11.36
N ASP A 318 6.30 21.64 11.69
CA ASP A 318 7.75 21.81 11.55
C ASP A 318 8.16 21.81 10.08
N PHE A 319 7.50 20.96 9.28
CA PHE A 319 7.64 20.97 7.82
C PHE A 319 7.28 22.35 7.22
N TYR A 320 6.16 22.95 7.66
CA TYR A 320 5.79 24.29 7.22
C TYR A 320 6.84 25.31 7.60
N LYS A 321 7.33 25.32 8.86
CA LYS A 321 8.38 26.22 9.32
C LYS A 321 9.64 26.09 8.46
N MET A 322 10.07 24.85 8.21
CA MET A 322 11.21 24.55 7.38
C MET A 322 11.03 25.06 5.94
N SER A 323 9.88 24.78 5.32
CA SER A 323 9.62 25.20 3.94
C SER A 323 9.58 26.71 3.73
N LYS A 324 9.44 27.48 4.81
CA LYS A 324 9.43 28.95 4.80
C LYS A 324 10.79 29.58 5.09
N LEU A 325 11.81 28.78 5.37
CA LEU A 325 13.16 29.30 5.53
C LEU A 325 13.65 29.91 4.22
N LYS A 326 14.21 31.11 4.32
CA LYS A 326 14.72 31.89 3.20
C LYS A 326 16.15 32.30 3.47
N ASP A 327 16.91 32.43 2.42
CA ASP A 327 18.25 33.00 2.50
C ASP A 327 18.23 34.52 2.74
N SER A 328 19.41 35.13 2.84
CA SER A 328 19.57 36.58 3.00
C SER A 328 18.96 37.41 1.84
N THR A 329 18.79 36.80 0.67
CA THR A 329 18.17 37.38 -0.53
C THR A 329 16.66 37.11 -0.62
N LYS A 330 16.05 36.52 0.41
CA LYS A 330 14.62 36.15 0.53
C LYS A 330 14.18 35.06 -0.44
N GLN A 331 15.10 34.29 -1.04
CA GLN A 331 14.78 33.14 -1.83
C GLN A 331 14.53 31.92 -0.94
N PRO A 332 13.66 30.98 -1.33
CA PRO A 332 13.47 29.73 -0.60
C PRO A 332 14.79 28.97 -0.47
N LEU A 333 15.11 28.52 0.73
CA LEU A 333 16.37 27.82 1.01
C LEU A 333 16.36 26.39 0.47
N PHE A 334 15.17 25.79 0.31
CA PHE A 334 15.04 24.39 -0.06
C PHE A 334 14.57 24.22 -1.50
N ALA A 335 15.25 23.32 -2.22
CA ALA A 335 14.77 22.82 -3.49
C ALA A 335 13.52 21.94 -3.26
N THR A 336 12.57 22.01 -4.18
CA THR A 336 11.40 21.15 -4.21
C THR A 336 11.52 20.16 -5.35
N ASP A 337 10.95 18.96 -5.16
CA ASP A 337 10.81 17.99 -6.25
C ASP A 337 9.77 18.46 -7.28
N MET A 338 9.56 17.68 -8.37
CA MET A 338 8.57 17.99 -9.40
C MET A 338 7.13 18.07 -8.86
N LEU A 339 6.87 17.54 -7.67
CA LEU A 339 5.58 17.57 -6.98
C LEU A 339 5.49 18.69 -5.94
N GLY A 340 6.50 19.58 -5.90
CA GLY A 340 6.53 20.69 -4.94
C GLY A 340 6.87 20.28 -3.50
N ARG A 341 7.40 19.07 -3.28
CA ARG A 341 7.81 18.59 -1.95
C ARG A 341 9.27 18.97 -1.71
N PRO A 342 9.61 19.57 -0.56
CA PRO A 342 11.00 19.87 -0.24
C PRO A 342 11.79 18.56 -0.06
N ILE A 343 12.99 18.58 -0.60
CA ILE A 343 13.97 17.48 -0.51
C ILE A 343 15.03 17.91 0.50
N LEU A 344 15.23 17.11 1.53
CA LEU A 344 16.29 17.30 2.51
C LEU A 344 17.44 16.34 2.22
N GLY A 345 18.56 16.86 1.72
CA GLY A 345 19.76 16.05 1.49
C GLY A 345 19.55 14.83 0.58
N GLY A 346 18.58 14.90 -0.37
CA GLY A 346 18.22 13.77 -1.23
C GLY A 346 17.19 12.81 -0.62
N MET A 347 16.75 13.06 0.61
CA MET A 347 15.74 12.22 1.29
C MET A 347 14.32 12.76 1.02
N VAL A 348 13.36 11.85 0.93
CA VAL A 348 11.94 12.22 0.80
C VAL A 348 11.36 12.59 2.16
N VAL A 349 10.75 13.77 2.25
CA VAL A 349 10.09 14.23 3.48
C VAL A 349 8.62 13.80 3.47
N GLU A 350 8.25 13.01 4.46
CA GLU A 350 6.87 12.61 4.72
C GLU A 350 6.38 13.26 6.01
N THR A 351 5.16 13.76 6.00
CA THR A 351 4.57 14.44 7.15
C THR A 351 3.51 13.60 7.82
N SER A 352 3.52 13.57 9.16
CA SER A 352 2.48 12.91 9.94
C SER A 352 2.11 13.73 11.18
N SER A 353 0.82 13.89 11.41
CA SER A 353 0.30 14.51 12.64
C SER A 353 0.53 13.64 13.90
N LYS A 354 0.92 12.39 13.72
CA LYS A 354 1.25 11.47 14.82
C LYS A 354 2.62 11.73 15.42
N ILE A 355 3.48 12.41 14.68
CA ILE A 355 4.79 12.84 15.17
C ILE A 355 4.59 14.11 15.99
N THR A 356 5.17 14.11 17.19
CA THR A 356 5.13 15.29 18.06
C THR A 356 5.85 16.46 17.36
N ALA A 357 5.33 17.66 17.51
CA ALA A 357 6.04 18.86 17.02
C ALA A 357 7.44 18.95 17.61
N ASN A 358 8.36 19.54 16.86
CA ASN A 358 9.78 19.65 17.20
C ASN A 358 10.53 18.28 17.27
N THR A 359 9.96 17.25 16.64
CA THR A 359 10.57 15.90 16.54
C THR A 359 10.78 15.53 15.09
N MET A 360 11.91 14.89 14.77
CA MET A 360 12.24 14.38 13.46
C MET A 360 12.67 12.91 13.57
N LEU A 361 12.28 12.10 12.58
CA LEU A 361 12.74 10.73 12.45
C LEU A 361 13.36 10.55 11.06
N ILE A 362 14.57 10.07 11.01
CA ILE A 362 15.31 9.78 9.77
C ILE A 362 15.65 8.30 9.76
N LEU A 363 15.39 7.65 8.65
CA LEU A 363 15.63 6.21 8.55
C LEU A 363 15.95 5.76 7.13
N ASP A 364 16.51 4.57 7.04
CA ASP A 364 16.54 3.74 5.84
C ASP A 364 15.25 2.91 5.80
N SER A 365 14.42 3.09 4.77
CA SER A 365 13.15 2.37 4.67
C SER A 365 13.30 0.88 4.41
N ASN A 366 14.47 0.41 3.96
CA ASN A 366 14.72 -0.99 3.65
C ASN A 366 14.91 -1.86 4.90
N VAL A 367 15.33 -1.24 6.02
CA VAL A 367 15.54 -1.97 7.29
C VAL A 367 14.25 -2.18 8.07
N VAL A 368 13.18 -1.49 7.68
CA VAL A 368 11.89 -1.57 8.34
C VAL A 368 11.01 -2.60 7.65
N GLU A 369 10.62 -3.64 8.38
CA GLU A 369 9.73 -4.69 7.88
C GLU A 369 8.34 -4.57 8.49
N TRP A 370 7.32 -4.48 7.64
CA TRP A 370 5.93 -4.61 8.05
C TRP A 370 5.51 -6.06 7.95
N ARG A 371 5.41 -6.74 9.07
CA ARG A 371 5.06 -8.16 9.13
C ARG A 371 3.57 -8.32 9.29
N THR A 372 2.96 -9.02 8.34
CA THR A 372 1.53 -9.29 8.31
C THR A 372 1.29 -10.78 8.48
N LYS A 373 0.67 -11.18 9.59
CA LYS A 373 0.21 -12.57 9.78
C LYS A 373 -1.18 -12.78 9.21
N ARG A 374 -2.05 -11.79 9.39
CA ARG A 374 -3.39 -11.77 8.85
C ARG A 374 -3.67 -10.38 8.31
N ALA A 375 -3.95 -10.31 7.02
CA ALA A 375 -4.46 -9.11 6.41
C ALA A 375 -5.80 -8.73 7.07
N MET A 376 -6.25 -7.52 6.83
CA MET A 376 -7.53 -7.03 7.35
C MET A 376 -8.66 -7.91 6.82
N GLN A 377 -9.41 -8.55 7.72
CA GLN A 377 -10.53 -9.44 7.41
C GLN A 377 -11.79 -8.90 8.09
N LEU A 378 -12.85 -8.78 7.32
CA LEU A 378 -14.18 -8.42 7.78
C LEU A 378 -15.01 -9.70 8.00
N LYS A 379 -15.65 -9.78 9.16
CA LYS A 379 -16.67 -10.79 9.47
C LYS A 379 -17.97 -10.08 9.76
N ILE A 380 -19.04 -10.46 9.08
CA ILE A 380 -20.38 -9.90 9.26
C ILE A 380 -21.32 -11.02 9.67
N GLY A 381 -22.23 -10.74 10.59
CA GLY A 381 -23.26 -11.65 11.04
C GLY A 381 -23.61 -11.46 12.52
N GLN A 382 -24.43 -12.33 13.06
CA GLN A 382 -24.75 -12.38 14.49
C GLN A 382 -23.58 -13.02 15.26
N ILE A 383 -22.54 -12.25 15.56
CA ILE A 383 -21.26 -12.73 16.08
C ILE A 383 -21.17 -12.58 17.59
N LEU A 384 -21.77 -11.55 18.15
CA LEU A 384 -21.79 -11.28 19.58
C LEU A 384 -22.95 -12.02 20.26
N ALA A 385 -22.77 -12.36 21.52
CA ALA A 385 -23.79 -13.11 22.28
C ALA A 385 -25.14 -12.40 22.36
N ASP A 386 -25.13 -11.07 22.36
CA ASP A 386 -26.33 -10.23 22.45
C ASP A 386 -26.96 -9.92 21.08
N ASP A 387 -26.34 -10.30 19.97
CA ASP A 387 -26.82 -9.97 18.63
C ASP A 387 -28.15 -10.66 18.35
N VAL A 388 -28.26 -11.96 18.70
CA VAL A 388 -29.47 -12.76 18.51
C VAL A 388 -30.62 -12.25 19.39
N LEU A 389 -30.32 -11.83 20.63
CA LEU A 389 -31.32 -11.38 21.57
C LEU A 389 -31.88 -10.00 21.22
N ASN A 390 -31.09 -9.16 20.58
CA ASN A 390 -31.41 -7.76 20.28
C ASN A 390 -31.61 -7.49 18.80
N ASP A 391 -31.73 -8.52 17.96
CA ASP A 391 -31.87 -8.42 16.52
C ASP A 391 -30.83 -7.48 15.89
N LYS A 392 -29.55 -7.75 16.18
CA LYS A 392 -28.40 -6.96 15.69
C LYS A 392 -27.54 -7.79 14.76
N GLN A 393 -26.96 -7.12 13.81
CA GLN A 393 -25.87 -7.64 13.02
C GLN A 393 -24.57 -6.94 13.41
N SER A 394 -23.54 -7.72 13.69
CA SER A 394 -22.22 -7.20 14.04
C SER A 394 -21.24 -7.42 12.90
N ALA A 395 -20.50 -6.38 12.60
CA ALA A 395 -19.34 -6.42 11.72
C ALA A 395 -18.07 -6.37 12.57
N VAL A 396 -17.18 -7.35 12.41
CA VAL A 396 -15.92 -7.41 13.12
C VAL A 396 -14.78 -7.39 12.13
N LEU A 397 -14.01 -6.32 12.16
CA LEU A 397 -12.80 -6.15 11.36
C LEU A 397 -11.61 -6.59 12.21
N MET A 398 -10.81 -7.50 11.69
CA MET A 398 -9.65 -8.05 12.39
C MET A 398 -8.42 -8.07 11.51
N ALA A 399 -7.28 -7.68 12.10
CA ALA A 399 -5.98 -7.78 11.46
C ALA A 399 -4.91 -8.21 12.49
N ARG A 400 -3.79 -8.75 12.00
CA ARG A 400 -2.63 -9.06 12.83
C ARG A 400 -1.38 -8.55 12.16
N TYR A 401 -0.76 -7.56 12.80
CA TYR A 401 0.42 -6.87 12.29
C TYR A 401 1.51 -6.81 13.35
N GLN A 402 2.73 -6.62 12.89
CA GLN A 402 3.84 -6.14 13.71
C GLN A 402 4.84 -5.43 12.81
N LEU A 403 5.38 -4.34 13.30
CA LEU A 403 6.53 -3.68 12.69
C LEU A 403 7.80 -4.26 13.30
N LEU A 404 8.79 -4.55 12.47
CA LEU A 404 10.08 -5.08 12.89
C LEU A 404 11.20 -4.22 12.32
N VAL A 405 12.09 -3.81 13.21
CA VAL A 405 13.45 -3.39 12.91
C VAL A 405 14.35 -4.32 13.70
N ARG A 406 15.32 -4.95 13.04
CA ARG A 406 16.27 -5.86 13.71
C ARG A 406 17.16 -5.07 14.66
N SER A 407 17.70 -5.71 15.68
CA SER A 407 18.50 -4.99 16.67
C SER A 407 19.77 -4.39 16.07
N ALA A 408 20.40 -5.08 15.11
CA ALA A 408 21.55 -4.55 14.38
C ALA A 408 21.21 -3.33 13.52
N ASP A 409 19.99 -3.26 13.00
CA ASP A 409 19.53 -2.23 12.05
C ASP A 409 18.96 -0.97 12.75
N THR A 410 18.85 -1.00 14.08
CA THR A 410 18.32 0.16 14.84
C THR A 410 19.18 1.41 14.70
N VAL A 411 20.47 1.24 14.39
CA VAL A 411 21.40 2.34 14.12
C VAL A 411 21.06 3.13 12.86
N ALA A 412 20.32 2.53 11.93
CA ALA A 412 19.83 3.18 10.71
C ALA A 412 18.44 3.85 10.89
N VAL A 413 17.90 3.86 12.11
CA VAL A 413 16.65 4.52 12.46
C VAL A 413 16.94 5.51 13.57
N ILE A 414 17.05 6.78 13.24
CA ILE A 414 17.50 7.82 14.16
C ILE A 414 16.37 8.82 14.42
N LYS A 415 16.15 9.09 15.69
CA LYS A 415 15.16 10.06 16.16
C LYS A 415 15.86 11.28 16.77
N ILE A 416 15.32 12.44 16.50
CA ILE A 416 15.65 13.70 17.14
C ILE A 416 14.41 14.14 17.90
N SER A 417 14.49 14.14 19.23
CA SER A 417 13.34 14.47 20.09
C SER A 417 13.13 15.97 20.26
N ASP A 418 14.17 16.77 20.03
CA ASP A 418 14.13 18.25 20.08
C ASP A 418 14.99 18.81 18.94
N ILE A 419 14.33 19.21 17.85
CA ILE A 419 14.98 19.78 16.66
C ILE A 419 15.70 21.09 17.02
N ALA A 420 15.08 21.95 17.83
CA ALA A 420 15.66 23.25 18.16
C ALA A 420 16.94 23.11 18.95
N SER A 421 16.96 22.25 19.95
CA SER A 421 18.16 21.92 20.75
C SER A 421 19.24 21.28 19.90
N ALA A 422 18.87 20.35 19.02
CA ALA A 422 19.81 19.64 18.12
C ALA A 422 20.46 20.59 17.10
N VAL A 423 19.67 21.50 16.50
CA VAL A 423 20.22 22.56 15.63
C VAL A 423 21.21 23.45 16.37
N GLY A 424 20.90 23.83 17.62
CA GLY A 424 21.84 24.57 18.47
C GLY A 424 23.13 23.79 18.76
N ALA A 425 23.03 22.47 18.95
CA ALA A 425 24.19 21.61 19.24
C ALA A 425 25.13 21.42 18.05
N ILE A 426 24.64 21.43 16.82
CA ILE A 426 25.48 21.36 15.61
C ILE A 426 25.98 22.73 15.16
N SER A 427 25.39 23.83 15.66
CA SER A 427 25.77 25.19 15.30
C SER A 427 27.03 25.63 16.04
N THR A 428 27.98 26.21 15.30
CA THR A 428 29.09 26.94 15.91
C THR A 428 28.59 28.32 16.37
N THR A 429 28.94 28.71 17.59
CA THR A 429 28.79 30.11 18.03
C THR A 429 29.73 30.98 17.21
N VAL A 430 29.16 31.92 16.44
CA VAL A 430 29.94 32.99 15.82
C VAL A 430 30.49 33.83 16.96
N GLY A 431 31.80 33.79 17.16
CA GLY A 431 32.49 34.63 18.16
C GLY A 431 32.52 36.12 17.77
#